data_3d172271390aed5bd022a5f671d26b90
#
_entry.id   3d172271390aed5bd022a5f671d26b90
#
_cell.length_a   1.000
_cell.length_b   1.000
_cell.length_c   1.000
_cell.angle_alpha   90.00
_cell.angle_beta   90.00
_cell.angle_gamma   90.00
#
_symmetry.space_group_name_H-M   'P 1'
#
loop_
_entity.id
_entity.type
_entity.pdbx_description
1 polymer ?
#
loop_
_entity_poly.entity_id
_entity_poly.type
_entity_poly.pdbx_seq_one_letter_code
_entity_poly.pdbx_strand_id
1 'polypeptide(L)'
;LGDKAVGIENCEIAKKPVQAYAWVNKDKWSKLPIVGTSALGEVSHYTEEIIKADPDVIICTDTADSANTLQTQTGIPVVCVTDGTLFGEDYDKDLRLIGDVCGVKDKAEDLVSYIHGCLDDLSSRTANINEKEGPTVLGAGATFKGAHSIDGIYTQYPVFSNIKANNVARDVGTDKDSMSG
;
A
#
# COMPACT_ATOMS: atom_id res chain seq x y z
N LEU A 1 -14.12 -3.93 3.87
CA LEU A 1 -13.82 -4.21 2.45
C LEU A 1 -13.73 -5.69 2.14
N GLY A 2 -13.05 -6.48 2.98
CA GLY A 2 -12.86 -7.92 2.74
C GLY A 2 -14.14 -8.71 2.45
N ASP A 3 -15.30 -8.22 2.94
CA ASP A 3 -16.60 -8.85 2.70
C ASP A 3 -17.26 -8.45 1.37
N LYS A 4 -16.77 -7.42 0.72
CA LYS A 4 -17.28 -6.92 -0.56
C LYS A 4 -16.46 -7.42 -1.75
N ALA A 5 -15.29 -8.02 -1.53
CA ALA A 5 -14.47 -8.55 -2.59
C ALA A 5 -15.15 -9.74 -3.28
N VAL A 6 -15.28 -9.69 -4.61
CA VAL A 6 -15.80 -10.76 -5.47
C VAL A 6 -14.73 -11.38 -6.36
N GLY A 7 -13.57 -10.74 -6.46
CA GLY A 7 -12.35 -11.21 -7.12
C GLY A 7 -11.12 -10.66 -6.42
N ILE A 8 -9.99 -11.33 -6.53
CA ILE A 8 -8.77 -10.95 -5.83
C ILE A 8 -7.53 -11.28 -6.67
N GLU A 9 -6.46 -10.55 -6.47
CA GLU A 9 -5.17 -10.88 -7.08
C GLU A 9 -4.52 -12.12 -6.49
N ASN A 10 -3.72 -12.81 -7.28
CA ASN A 10 -3.06 -14.05 -6.88
C ASN A 10 -2.12 -13.86 -5.67
N CYS A 11 -1.45 -12.73 -5.58
CA CYS A 11 -0.54 -12.43 -4.47
C CYS A 11 -1.25 -12.40 -3.10
N GLU A 12 -2.53 -11.99 -3.07
CA GLU A 12 -3.32 -11.87 -1.85
C GLU A 12 -3.77 -13.21 -1.26
N ILE A 13 -3.77 -14.26 -2.07
CA ILE A 13 -4.21 -15.61 -1.66
C ILE A 13 -3.07 -16.62 -1.62
N ALA A 14 -1.83 -16.16 -1.62
CA ALA A 14 -0.67 -17.02 -1.48
C ALA A 14 -0.78 -17.95 -0.27
N LYS A 15 -0.18 -19.14 -0.36
CA LYS A 15 -0.22 -20.15 0.74
C LYS A 15 0.24 -19.62 2.09
N LYS A 16 1.13 -18.60 2.06
CA LYS A 16 1.63 -17.90 3.25
C LYS A 16 1.60 -16.40 2.97
N PRO A 17 0.43 -15.76 3.06
CA PRO A 17 0.34 -14.33 2.89
C PRO A 17 1.20 -13.61 3.94
N VAL A 18 1.96 -12.62 3.49
CA VAL A 18 2.86 -11.84 4.36
C VAL A 18 2.15 -10.64 4.99
N GLN A 19 1.09 -10.15 4.34
CA GLN A 19 0.31 -9.02 4.83
C GLN A 19 -0.75 -9.49 5.85
N ALA A 20 -0.88 -8.76 6.94
CA ALA A 20 -1.82 -9.08 8.01
C ALA A 20 -3.28 -9.13 7.51
N TYR A 21 -3.68 -8.20 6.65
CA TYR A 21 -5.03 -8.18 6.09
C TYR A 21 -5.33 -9.39 5.20
N ALA A 22 -4.37 -9.85 4.42
CA ALA A 22 -4.49 -11.04 3.59
C ALA A 22 -4.58 -12.30 4.45
N TRP A 23 -3.79 -12.36 5.53
CA TRP A 23 -3.82 -13.47 6.48
C TRP A 23 -5.18 -13.60 7.17
N VAL A 24 -5.74 -12.49 7.65
CA VAL A 24 -7.06 -12.47 8.33
C VAL A 24 -8.19 -12.88 7.39
N ASN A 25 -8.11 -12.54 6.11
CA ASN A 25 -9.13 -12.84 5.11
C ASN A 25 -8.88 -14.13 4.31
N LYS A 26 -7.81 -14.87 4.60
CA LYS A 26 -7.32 -15.99 3.80
C LYS A 26 -8.39 -17.04 3.49
N ASP A 27 -9.17 -17.46 4.47
CA ASP A 27 -10.16 -18.54 4.30
C ASP A 27 -11.32 -18.12 3.38
N LYS A 28 -11.59 -16.82 3.31
CA LYS A 28 -12.60 -16.25 2.46
C LYS A 28 -12.04 -15.97 1.07
N TRP A 29 -10.93 -15.27 0.99
CA TRP A 29 -10.34 -14.83 -0.27
C TRP A 29 -9.80 -15.99 -1.11
N SER A 30 -9.33 -17.07 -0.49
CA SER A 30 -8.93 -18.28 -1.23
C SER A 30 -10.05 -18.97 -2.02
N LYS A 31 -11.29 -18.56 -1.81
CA LYS A 31 -12.46 -19.08 -2.54
C LYS A 31 -12.92 -18.15 -3.66
N LEU A 32 -12.35 -16.95 -3.73
CA LEU A 32 -12.66 -15.99 -4.78
C LEU A 32 -11.91 -16.32 -6.08
N PRO A 33 -12.45 -15.93 -7.24
CA PRO A 33 -11.71 -16.03 -8.48
C PRO A 33 -10.46 -15.16 -8.46
N ILE A 34 -9.38 -15.66 -9.07
CA ILE A 34 -8.16 -14.89 -9.29
C ILE A 34 -8.41 -14.03 -10.52
N VAL A 35 -8.41 -12.71 -10.34
CA VAL A 35 -8.73 -11.75 -11.40
C VAL A 35 -7.50 -11.00 -11.93
N GLY A 36 -6.33 -11.30 -11.39
CA GLY A 36 -5.08 -10.68 -11.82
C GLY A 36 -3.89 -11.15 -11.02
N THR A 37 -2.75 -10.63 -11.37
CA THR A 37 -1.50 -10.81 -10.62
C THR A 37 -0.67 -9.53 -10.65
N SER A 38 -0.05 -9.20 -9.52
CA SER A 38 1.00 -8.22 -9.43
C SER A 38 2.24 -8.88 -8.82
N ALA A 39 3.24 -9.12 -9.63
CA ALA A 39 4.47 -9.75 -9.19
C ALA A 39 5.66 -9.01 -9.78
N LEU A 40 6.65 -8.69 -8.94
CA LEU A 40 7.91 -8.05 -9.37
C LEU A 40 7.72 -6.71 -10.12
N GLY A 41 6.62 -6.00 -9.87
CA GLY A 41 6.31 -4.74 -10.53
C GLY A 41 5.60 -4.89 -11.88
N GLU A 42 5.21 -6.10 -12.26
CA GLU A 42 4.35 -6.34 -13.41
C GLU A 42 2.91 -6.61 -12.95
N VAL A 43 1.97 -5.84 -13.45
CA VAL A 43 0.54 -5.99 -13.21
C VAL A 43 -0.10 -6.62 -14.42
N SER A 44 -0.89 -7.68 -14.22
CA SER A 44 -1.67 -8.31 -15.27
C SER A 44 -3.11 -8.50 -14.81
N HIS A 45 -4.06 -8.01 -15.60
CA HIS A 45 -5.48 -8.18 -15.38
C HIS A 45 -6.04 -9.32 -16.20
N TYR A 46 -6.81 -10.20 -15.57
CA TYR A 46 -7.48 -11.31 -16.25
C TYR A 46 -8.89 -10.88 -16.63
N THR A 47 -9.00 -10.16 -17.74
CA THR A 47 -10.22 -9.49 -18.20
C THR A 47 -11.45 -10.42 -18.22
N GLU A 48 -11.30 -11.64 -18.71
CA GLU A 48 -12.40 -12.62 -18.76
C GLU A 48 -12.85 -13.05 -17.36
N GLU A 49 -11.91 -13.27 -16.45
CA GLU A 49 -12.23 -13.63 -15.06
C GLU A 49 -12.85 -12.46 -14.30
N ILE A 50 -12.45 -11.23 -14.61
CA ILE A 50 -13.06 -10.02 -14.05
C ILE A 50 -14.53 -9.92 -14.50
N ILE A 51 -14.78 -10.04 -15.82
CA ILE A 51 -16.14 -10.00 -16.37
C ILE A 51 -17.01 -11.09 -15.75
N LYS A 52 -16.48 -12.31 -15.60
CA LYS A 52 -17.17 -13.44 -15.00
C LYS A 52 -17.46 -13.27 -13.51
N ALA A 53 -16.58 -12.55 -12.79
CA ALA A 53 -16.79 -12.23 -11.38
C ALA A 53 -17.86 -11.16 -11.18
N ASP A 54 -18.22 -10.41 -12.23
CA ASP A 54 -19.29 -9.40 -12.30
C ASP A 54 -19.24 -8.38 -11.15
N PRO A 55 -18.10 -7.69 -10.94
CA PRO A 55 -18.01 -6.67 -9.90
C PRO A 55 -18.73 -5.38 -10.31
N ASP A 56 -19.24 -4.63 -9.34
CA ASP A 56 -19.79 -3.28 -9.54
C ASP A 56 -18.69 -2.27 -9.92
N VAL A 57 -17.46 -2.49 -9.44
CA VAL A 57 -16.30 -1.60 -9.63
C VAL A 57 -14.99 -2.38 -9.49
N ILE A 58 -13.99 -1.98 -10.26
CA ILE A 58 -12.61 -2.45 -10.14
C ILE A 58 -11.81 -1.37 -9.42
N ILE A 59 -11.07 -1.73 -8.39
CA ILE A 59 -10.12 -0.84 -7.69
C ILE A 59 -8.70 -1.34 -7.97
N CYS A 60 -7.84 -0.47 -8.46
CA CYS A 60 -6.46 -0.80 -8.81
C CYS A 60 -5.48 0.34 -8.48
N THR A 61 -4.19 0.04 -8.52
CA THR A 61 -3.07 0.99 -8.38
C THR A 61 -2.32 1.10 -9.71
N ASP A 62 -3.03 1.30 -10.80
CA ASP A 62 -2.47 1.26 -12.14
C ASP A 62 -2.30 2.68 -12.74
N THR A 63 -1.69 2.75 -13.92
CA THR A 63 -1.66 4.01 -14.67
C THR A 63 -3.06 4.34 -15.22
N ALA A 64 -3.33 5.63 -15.45
CA ALA A 64 -4.61 6.06 -16.01
C ALA A 64 -4.91 5.40 -17.37
N ASP A 65 -3.89 5.21 -18.22
CA ASP A 65 -4.06 4.59 -19.53
C ASP A 65 -4.40 3.11 -19.41
N SER A 66 -3.76 2.39 -18.50
CA SER A 66 -4.04 0.98 -18.21
C SER A 66 -5.46 0.82 -17.65
N ALA A 67 -5.84 1.67 -16.70
CA ALA A 67 -7.18 1.68 -16.12
C ALA A 67 -8.28 1.96 -17.16
N ASN A 68 -8.06 2.95 -18.04
CA ASN A 68 -8.98 3.26 -19.14
C ASN A 68 -9.11 2.08 -20.13
N THR A 69 -8.01 1.40 -20.39
CA THR A 69 -7.99 0.20 -21.25
C THR A 69 -8.80 -0.92 -20.59
N LEU A 70 -8.56 -1.18 -19.30
CA LEU A 70 -9.28 -2.20 -18.54
C LEU A 70 -10.78 -1.89 -18.48
N GLN A 71 -11.16 -0.64 -18.21
CA GLN A 71 -12.55 -0.21 -18.21
C GLN A 71 -13.21 -0.42 -19.59
N THR A 72 -12.50 -0.12 -20.69
CA THR A 72 -13.01 -0.32 -22.04
C THR A 72 -13.20 -1.80 -22.36
N GLN A 73 -12.27 -2.65 -21.95
CA GLN A 73 -12.31 -4.08 -22.19
C GLN A 73 -13.38 -4.81 -21.38
N THR A 74 -13.60 -4.38 -20.15
CA THR A 74 -14.55 -5.05 -19.23
C THR A 74 -15.95 -4.43 -19.26
N GLY A 75 -16.05 -3.15 -19.60
CA GLY A 75 -17.30 -2.37 -19.43
C GLY A 75 -17.62 -2.03 -17.98
N ILE A 76 -16.73 -2.33 -17.04
CA ILE A 76 -16.90 -2.12 -15.60
C ILE A 76 -16.14 -0.86 -15.19
N PRO A 77 -16.71 0.03 -14.35
CA PRO A 77 -16.00 1.21 -13.85
C PRO A 77 -14.69 0.84 -13.15
N VAL A 78 -13.62 1.57 -13.44
CA VAL A 78 -12.31 1.38 -12.81
C VAL A 78 -11.96 2.61 -11.98
N VAL A 79 -11.59 2.40 -10.73
CA VAL A 79 -11.13 3.43 -9.80
C VAL A 79 -9.66 3.16 -9.50
N CYS A 80 -8.80 4.11 -9.89
CA CYS A 80 -7.39 4.08 -9.53
C CYS A 80 -7.17 4.81 -8.21
N VAL A 81 -6.43 4.18 -7.33
CA VAL A 81 -5.81 4.81 -6.16
C VAL A 81 -4.33 5.02 -6.45
N THR A 82 -3.71 5.97 -5.78
CA THR A 82 -2.33 6.37 -6.04
C THR A 82 -1.35 5.61 -5.13
N ASP A 83 -0.09 5.52 -5.57
CA ASP A 83 1.01 5.09 -4.68
C ASP A 83 1.55 6.30 -3.91
N GLY A 84 0.66 7.05 -3.25
CA GLY A 84 1.02 8.24 -2.48
C GLY A 84 1.97 7.94 -1.31
N THR A 85 2.57 8.99 -0.77
CA THR A 85 3.40 8.86 0.43
C THR A 85 2.59 8.25 1.57
N LEU A 86 3.07 7.17 2.15
CA LEU A 86 2.42 6.48 3.25
C LEU A 86 2.09 7.46 4.39
N PHE A 87 0.83 7.49 4.79
CA PHE A 87 0.27 8.41 5.79
C PHE A 87 0.29 9.90 5.41
N GLY A 88 0.51 10.22 4.12
CA GLY A 88 0.42 11.57 3.59
C GLY A 88 -0.99 11.93 3.11
N GLU A 89 -1.14 13.16 2.58
CA GLU A 89 -2.43 13.67 2.11
C GLU A 89 -3.06 12.81 1.00
N ASP A 90 -2.25 12.27 0.09
CA ASP A 90 -2.76 11.44 -1.00
C ASP A 90 -3.23 10.08 -0.48
N TYR A 91 -2.54 9.52 0.51
CA TYR A 91 -2.99 8.31 1.21
C TYR A 91 -4.36 8.52 1.87
N ASP A 92 -4.58 9.67 2.52
CA ASP A 92 -5.87 10.02 3.12
C ASP A 92 -6.97 10.16 2.06
N LYS A 93 -6.66 10.79 0.91
CA LYS A 93 -7.60 10.92 -0.21
C LYS A 93 -8.02 9.56 -0.75
N ASP A 94 -7.07 8.65 -0.91
CA ASP A 94 -7.33 7.29 -1.40
C ASP A 94 -8.18 6.48 -0.41
N LEU A 95 -7.91 6.58 0.89
CA LEU A 95 -8.76 5.96 1.91
C LEU A 95 -10.20 6.48 1.85
N ARG A 96 -10.40 7.80 1.70
CA ARG A 96 -11.72 8.41 1.56
C ARG A 96 -12.40 7.99 0.27
N LEU A 97 -11.67 7.98 -0.85
CA LEU A 97 -12.18 7.52 -2.14
C LEU A 97 -12.69 6.08 -2.06
N ILE A 98 -11.89 5.18 -1.49
CA ILE A 98 -12.29 3.79 -1.28
C ILE A 98 -13.49 3.71 -0.33
N GLY A 99 -13.51 4.55 0.71
CA GLY A 99 -14.64 4.65 1.64
C GLY A 99 -15.95 5.05 0.95
N ASP A 100 -15.89 6.03 0.07
CA ASP A 100 -17.04 6.52 -0.71
C ASP A 100 -17.51 5.46 -1.71
N VAL A 101 -16.61 4.89 -2.51
CA VAL A 101 -16.91 3.84 -3.50
C VAL A 101 -17.53 2.61 -2.85
N CYS A 102 -17.01 2.20 -1.70
CA CYS A 102 -17.48 1.01 -1.00
C CYS A 102 -18.65 1.27 -0.02
N GLY A 103 -19.15 2.52 0.08
CA GLY A 103 -20.23 2.88 0.99
C GLY A 103 -19.88 2.71 2.48
N VAL A 104 -18.62 2.95 2.84
CA VAL A 104 -18.10 2.83 4.22
C VAL A 104 -17.33 4.10 4.65
N LYS A 105 -17.85 5.25 4.25
CA LYS A 105 -17.24 6.57 4.46
C LYS A 105 -16.85 6.82 5.92
N ASP A 106 -17.76 6.56 6.86
CA ASP A 106 -17.49 6.79 8.28
C ASP A 106 -16.28 5.98 8.77
N LYS A 107 -16.14 4.73 8.30
CA LYS A 107 -14.98 3.89 8.64
C LYS A 107 -13.68 4.40 8.03
N ALA A 108 -13.74 5.01 6.86
CA ALA A 108 -12.57 5.63 6.23
C ALA A 108 -12.12 6.86 7.04
N GLU A 109 -13.05 7.72 7.45
CA GLU A 109 -12.75 8.88 8.30
C GLU A 109 -12.22 8.47 9.69
N ASP A 110 -12.80 7.44 10.30
CA ASP A 110 -12.30 6.89 11.56
C ASP A 110 -10.86 6.39 11.42
N LEU A 111 -10.54 5.72 10.31
CA LEU A 111 -9.19 5.23 10.03
C LEU A 111 -8.19 6.37 9.81
N VAL A 112 -8.56 7.38 9.00
CA VAL A 112 -7.73 8.58 8.79
C VAL A 112 -7.47 9.28 10.13
N SER A 113 -8.52 9.49 10.93
CA SER A 113 -8.42 10.12 12.25
C SER A 113 -7.52 9.32 13.20
N TYR A 114 -7.61 8.01 13.17
CA TYR A 114 -6.75 7.13 13.97
C TYR A 114 -5.28 7.25 13.56
N ILE A 115 -4.99 7.23 12.26
CA ILE A 115 -3.63 7.38 11.73
C ILE A 115 -3.04 8.73 12.15
N HIS A 116 -3.79 9.83 11.95
CA HIS A 116 -3.34 11.16 12.35
C HIS A 116 -3.13 11.26 13.86
N GLY A 117 -4.02 10.68 14.67
CA GLY A 117 -3.85 10.61 16.11
C GLY A 117 -2.56 9.90 16.53
N CYS A 118 -2.18 8.83 15.85
CA CYS A 118 -0.90 8.15 16.09
C CYS A 118 0.31 9.03 15.71
N LEU A 119 0.23 9.73 14.56
CA LEU A 119 1.30 10.63 14.11
C LEU A 119 1.46 11.81 15.06
N ASP A 120 0.37 12.39 15.52
CA ASP A 120 0.37 13.50 16.48
C ASP A 120 0.95 13.07 17.83
N ASP A 121 0.60 11.87 18.33
CA ASP A 121 1.19 11.31 19.55
C ASP A 121 2.70 11.13 19.40
N LEU A 122 3.17 10.54 18.31
CA LEU A 122 4.60 10.39 18.03
C LEU A 122 5.30 11.73 17.93
N SER A 123 4.73 12.69 17.21
CA SER A 123 5.25 14.05 17.06
C SER A 123 5.36 14.75 18.41
N SER A 124 4.32 14.63 19.25
CA SER A 124 4.29 15.20 20.61
C SER A 124 5.40 14.63 21.50
N ARG A 125 5.56 13.30 21.51
CA ARG A 125 6.60 12.62 22.31
C ARG A 125 8.01 12.95 21.86
N THR A 126 8.20 13.28 20.58
CA THR A 126 9.50 13.59 19.99
C THR A 126 9.72 15.09 19.76
N ALA A 127 8.82 15.95 20.26
CA ALA A 127 8.86 17.40 20.01
C ALA A 127 10.22 18.05 20.37
N ASN A 128 10.83 17.61 21.45
CA ASN A 128 12.08 18.14 21.98
C ASN A 128 13.34 17.39 21.49
N ILE A 129 13.18 16.41 20.58
CA ILE A 129 14.32 15.67 20.05
C ILE A 129 14.92 16.48 18.89
N ASN A 130 16.21 16.79 19.02
CA ASN A 130 17.03 17.23 17.88
C ASN A 130 17.53 15.97 17.15
N GLU A 131 17.01 15.73 15.98
CA GLU A 131 17.31 14.53 15.19
C GLU A 131 18.82 14.30 14.99
N LYS A 132 19.58 15.37 14.77
CA LYS A 132 21.05 15.29 14.55
C LYS A 132 21.83 14.91 15.81
N GLU A 133 21.25 15.10 16.98
CA GLU A 133 21.85 14.79 18.28
C GLU A 133 21.30 13.48 18.87
N GLY A 134 20.29 12.92 18.23
CA GLY A 134 19.64 11.66 18.63
C GLY A 134 20.50 10.43 18.32
N PRO A 135 20.10 9.26 18.83
CA PRO A 135 20.75 8.00 18.50
C PRO A 135 20.75 7.76 16.98
N THR A 136 21.88 7.32 16.46
CA THR A 136 22.01 6.95 15.05
C THR A 136 21.35 5.61 14.80
N VAL A 137 20.63 5.52 13.70
CA VAL A 137 19.94 4.30 13.26
C VAL A 137 20.26 3.98 11.81
N LEU A 138 20.21 2.70 11.48
CA LEU A 138 20.32 2.20 10.12
C LEU A 138 19.24 1.14 9.90
N GLY A 139 18.38 1.34 8.93
CA GLY A 139 17.44 0.32 8.46
C GLY A 139 18.11 -0.49 7.37
N ALA A 140 18.36 -1.76 7.63
CA ALA A 140 18.97 -2.69 6.67
C ALA A 140 18.15 -3.96 6.55
N GLY A 141 18.43 -4.76 5.52
CA GLY A 141 17.70 -6.00 5.25
C GLY A 141 16.36 -5.77 4.53
N ALA A 142 16.18 -4.59 3.94
CA ALA A 142 15.03 -4.31 3.09
C ALA A 142 15.01 -5.28 1.90
N THR A 143 13.82 -5.73 1.51
CA THR A 143 13.63 -6.62 0.38
C THR A 143 12.91 -5.89 -0.76
N PHE A 144 13.51 -5.89 -1.94
CA PHE A 144 12.89 -5.39 -3.16
C PHE A 144 13.30 -6.29 -4.31
N LYS A 145 12.33 -6.90 -5.00
CA LYS A 145 12.59 -7.89 -6.04
C LYS A 145 13.51 -9.05 -5.59
N GLY A 146 13.47 -9.37 -4.30
CA GLY A 146 14.29 -10.40 -3.67
C GLY A 146 14.98 -9.92 -2.39
N ALA A 147 15.74 -10.81 -1.77
CA ALA A 147 16.49 -10.51 -0.55
C ALA A 147 17.84 -9.83 -0.92
N HIS A 148 18.11 -8.68 -0.32
CA HIS A 148 19.33 -7.89 -0.54
C HIS A 148 20.30 -7.92 0.65
N SER A 149 20.04 -8.73 1.66
CA SER A 149 20.87 -8.80 2.87
C SER A 149 21.10 -7.42 3.49
N ILE A 150 22.33 -7.11 3.92
CA ILE A 150 22.67 -5.80 4.48
C ILE A 150 22.69 -4.68 3.44
N ASP A 151 22.79 -4.99 2.17
CA ASP A 151 22.82 -4.00 1.08
C ASP A 151 21.44 -3.38 0.81
N GLY A 152 20.37 -4.02 1.28
CA GLY A 152 19.03 -3.44 1.27
C GLY A 152 18.87 -2.40 2.39
N ILE A 153 19.13 -1.13 2.08
CA ILE A 153 19.13 -0.03 3.05
C ILE A 153 17.95 0.90 2.79
N TYR A 154 17.21 1.25 3.87
CA TYR A 154 16.21 2.28 3.85
C TYR A 154 16.82 3.67 4.05
N THR A 155 16.85 4.48 3.00
CA THR A 155 17.34 5.87 3.07
C THR A 155 16.27 6.80 3.61
N GLN A 156 14.99 6.55 3.24
CA GLN A 156 13.85 7.28 3.77
C GLN A 156 12.85 6.26 4.33
N TYR A 157 12.90 6.06 5.62
CA TYR A 157 12.00 5.12 6.30
C TYR A 157 11.04 5.88 7.20
N PRO A 158 9.71 5.84 6.92
CA PRO A 158 8.72 6.63 7.64
C PRO A 158 8.74 6.43 9.16
N VAL A 159 9.06 5.21 9.61
CA VAL A 159 9.20 4.93 11.05
C VAL A 159 10.28 5.81 11.67
N PHE A 160 11.42 5.98 11.00
CA PHE A 160 12.52 6.78 11.53
C PHE A 160 12.21 8.27 11.50
N SER A 161 11.61 8.78 10.42
CA SER A 161 11.24 10.19 10.31
C SER A 161 10.17 10.59 11.31
N ASN A 162 9.17 9.75 11.54
CA ASN A 162 8.09 10.03 12.48
C ASN A 162 8.52 10.04 13.95
N ILE A 163 9.63 9.40 14.30
CA ILE A 163 10.22 9.43 15.63
C ILE A 163 11.47 10.31 15.73
N LYS A 164 11.79 11.06 14.67
CA LYS A 164 13.00 11.88 14.56
C LYS A 164 14.31 11.13 14.87
N ALA A 165 14.39 9.86 14.42
CA ALA A 165 15.61 9.09 14.52
C ALA A 165 16.65 9.57 13.51
N ASN A 166 17.91 9.64 13.95
CA ASN A 166 19.02 10.05 13.08
C ASN A 166 19.42 8.90 12.14
N ASN A 167 18.77 8.82 10.98
CA ASN A 167 19.09 7.81 9.97
C ASN A 167 20.38 8.15 9.25
N VAL A 168 21.44 7.37 9.49
CA VAL A 168 22.77 7.57 8.90
C VAL A 168 22.79 7.35 7.38
N ALA A 169 21.78 6.73 6.82
CA ALA A 169 21.66 6.50 5.38
C ALA A 169 20.82 7.57 4.65
N ARG A 170 20.26 8.55 5.36
CA ARG A 170 19.33 9.54 4.75
C ARG A 170 19.93 10.28 3.57
N ASP A 171 21.18 10.71 3.69
CA ASP A 171 21.88 11.53 2.69
C ASP A 171 22.77 10.69 1.75
N VAL A 172 22.71 9.37 1.86
CA VAL A 172 23.38 8.50 0.90
C VAL A 172 22.61 8.60 -0.40
N GLY A 173 23.17 9.34 -1.35
CA GLY A 173 22.57 9.55 -2.67
C GLY A 173 22.27 8.22 -3.32
N THR A 174 21.03 8.00 -3.60
CA THR A 174 20.56 6.80 -4.27
C THR A 174 20.15 7.18 -5.66
N ASP A 175 20.93 6.81 -6.62
CA ASP A 175 20.44 6.69 -7.97
C ASP A 175 19.30 5.66 -7.97
N LYS A 176 18.07 6.14 -8.15
CA LYS A 176 16.86 5.41 -8.58
C LYS A 176 16.40 4.15 -7.83
N ASP A 177 17.18 3.60 -6.92
CA ASP A 177 16.88 2.34 -6.22
C ASP A 177 16.62 2.51 -4.72
N SER A 178 16.43 3.74 -4.25
CA SER A 178 15.97 3.97 -2.89
C SER A 178 14.55 3.47 -2.79
N MET A 179 14.35 2.43 -2.03
CA MET A 179 13.03 2.02 -1.64
C MET A 179 12.44 3.09 -0.74
N SER A 180 11.76 4.07 -1.35
CA SER A 180 10.75 4.84 -0.69
C SER A 180 9.57 3.88 -0.48
N GLY A 181 9.38 3.43 0.73
CA GLY A 181 8.21 2.67 1.12
C GLY A 181 6.97 3.53 1.11
#